data_5fa3197997eb7ba10fde3599cc5c9e89
#
_entry.id   5fa3197997eb7ba10fde3599cc5c9e89
#
_cell.length_a   1.000
_cell.length_b   1.000
_cell.length_c   1.000
_cell.angle_alpha   90.00
_cell.angle_beta   90.00
_cell.angle_gamma   90.00
#
_symmetry.space_group_name_H-M   'P 1'
#
loop_
_entity.id
_entity.type
_entity.pdbx_description
1 polymer ?
#
loop_
_entity_poly.entity_id
_entity_poly.type
_entity_poly.pdbx_seq_one_letter_code
_entity_poly.pdbx_strand_id
1 'polypeptide(L)'
;GLAIDPETRNLLQTRPAFGGNIMATIITPGHRPQMATVRHKVMQEAEADPSRQGQTILETLADDVLRSRTTRRDFVAEDESTVNIAEADIIVSGGRGLQKPENFELLRELAEVIGGGVGASRAAVDSDWIPYSHQVGQTGKTVCPKIYIACGISGQIQHLAGMSSADIIVAINRDPE
;
A
#
# COMPACT_ATOMS: atom_id res chain seq x y z
N GLY A 1 4.27 -11.88 5.19
CA GLY A 1 4.14 -13.07 4.36
C GLY A 1 3.17 -14.09 4.94
N LEU A 2 2.79 -15.06 4.12
CA LEU A 2 1.97 -16.19 4.53
C LEU A 2 2.76 -17.49 4.37
N ALA A 3 2.60 -18.40 5.32
CA ALA A 3 3.11 -19.75 5.25
C ALA A 3 2.11 -20.71 5.91
N ILE A 4 2.23 -21.99 5.63
CA ILE A 4 1.47 -23.04 6.31
C ILE A 4 2.46 -23.84 7.14
N ASP A 5 2.19 -23.96 8.42
CA ASP A 5 2.94 -24.80 9.33
C ASP A 5 2.80 -26.28 8.87
N PRO A 6 3.90 -26.98 8.57
CA PRO A 6 3.83 -28.34 8.04
C PRO A 6 3.29 -29.36 9.06
N GLU A 7 3.49 -29.13 10.35
CA GLU A 7 3.07 -30.05 11.41
C GLU A 7 1.60 -29.84 11.80
N THR A 8 1.22 -28.59 12.08
CA THR A 8 -0.10 -28.27 12.61
C THR A 8 -1.13 -27.89 11.53
N ARG A 9 -0.65 -27.65 10.29
CA ARG A 9 -1.47 -27.14 9.17
C ARG A 9 -2.13 -25.79 9.47
N ASN A 10 -1.59 -25.03 10.42
CA ASN A 10 -2.05 -23.69 10.73
C ASN A 10 -1.47 -22.66 9.76
N LEU A 11 -2.25 -21.62 9.46
CA LEU A 11 -1.81 -20.48 8.69
C LEU A 11 -0.91 -19.58 9.57
N LEU A 12 0.32 -19.37 9.13
CA LEU A 12 1.27 -18.45 9.72
C LEU A 12 1.20 -17.12 8.97
N GLN A 13 0.83 -16.05 9.67
CA GLN A 13 0.64 -14.72 9.09
C GLN A 13 1.69 -13.79 9.67
N THR A 14 2.79 -13.59 8.95
CA THR A 14 3.90 -12.76 9.42
C THR A 14 3.82 -11.35 8.83
N ARG A 15 3.82 -10.35 9.69
CA ARG A 15 3.80 -8.93 9.33
C ARG A 15 4.81 -8.13 10.14
N PRO A 16 5.32 -7.03 9.59
CA PRO A 16 6.06 -6.05 10.38
C PRO A 16 5.14 -5.36 11.40
N ALA A 17 5.69 -5.07 12.57
CA ALA A 17 5.05 -4.33 13.65
C ALA A 17 6.00 -3.24 14.16
N PHE A 18 5.48 -2.26 14.89
CA PHE A 18 6.26 -1.17 15.50
C PHE A 18 7.24 -0.49 14.52
N GLY A 19 6.72 -0.01 13.38
CA GLY A 19 7.53 0.67 12.37
C GLY A 19 8.48 -0.22 11.58
N GLY A 20 8.29 -1.54 11.63
CA GLY A 20 9.12 -2.50 10.89
C GLY A 20 10.26 -3.14 11.67
N ASN A 21 10.50 -2.70 12.90
CA ASN A 21 11.61 -3.22 13.72
C ASN A 21 11.34 -4.60 14.32
N ILE A 22 10.09 -5.02 14.37
CA ILE A 22 9.67 -6.33 14.91
C ILE A 22 8.80 -7.04 13.86
N MET A 23 9.05 -8.32 13.67
CA MET A 23 8.20 -9.21 12.86
C MET A 23 7.29 -10.00 13.80
N ALA A 24 5.98 -9.82 13.63
CA ALA A 24 4.97 -10.55 14.40
C ALA A 24 4.35 -11.65 13.55
N THR A 25 4.38 -12.88 14.03
CA THR A 25 3.67 -14.00 13.41
C THR A 25 2.39 -14.29 14.19
N ILE A 26 1.27 -14.19 13.50
CA ILE A 26 -0.08 -14.41 14.04
C ILE A 26 -0.52 -15.80 13.62
N ILE A 27 -1.05 -16.57 14.57
CA ILE A 27 -1.65 -17.88 14.36
C ILE A 27 -3.04 -17.92 14.99
N THR A 28 -3.97 -18.65 14.37
CA THR A 28 -5.36 -18.78 14.84
C THR A 28 -5.74 -20.25 14.91
N PRO A 29 -5.18 -21.02 15.86
CA PRO A 29 -5.32 -22.48 15.85
C PRO A 29 -6.72 -22.99 16.15
N GLY A 30 -7.51 -22.24 16.91
CA GLY A 30 -8.85 -22.64 17.38
C GLY A 30 -10.01 -22.29 16.44
N HIS A 31 -9.75 -21.64 15.29
CA HIS A 31 -10.82 -21.19 14.39
C HIS A 31 -10.65 -21.73 12.97
N ARG A 32 -11.76 -22.04 12.34
CA ARG A 32 -11.85 -22.45 10.92
C ARG A 32 -13.05 -21.77 10.26
N PRO A 33 -12.91 -21.26 9.04
CA PRO A 33 -11.67 -21.18 8.26
C PRO A 33 -10.65 -20.20 8.86
N GLN A 34 -9.37 -20.45 8.64
CA GLN A 34 -8.33 -19.47 8.94
C GLN A 34 -8.24 -18.48 7.76
N MET A 35 -8.29 -17.20 8.08
CA MET A 35 -8.41 -16.13 7.08
C MET A 35 -7.28 -15.13 7.24
N ALA A 36 -6.81 -14.60 6.12
CA ALA A 36 -5.81 -13.53 6.08
C ALA A 36 -6.12 -12.55 4.95
N THR A 37 -5.76 -11.30 5.15
CA THR A 37 -5.67 -10.31 4.07
C THR A 37 -4.21 -10.03 3.76
N VAL A 38 -3.89 -9.85 2.48
CA VAL A 38 -2.54 -9.55 2.01
C VAL A 38 -2.59 -8.22 1.27
N ARG A 39 -1.68 -7.31 1.60
CA ARG A 39 -1.53 -6.06 0.86
C ARG A 39 -0.99 -6.33 -0.54
N HIS A 40 -1.27 -5.43 -1.47
CA HIS A 40 -0.72 -5.47 -2.81
C HIS A 40 0.83 -5.55 -2.78
N LYS A 41 1.40 -6.30 -3.72
CA LYS A 41 2.85 -6.43 -3.94
C LYS A 41 3.71 -6.89 -2.74
N VAL A 42 3.10 -7.36 -1.64
CA VAL A 42 3.83 -7.88 -0.47
C VAL A 42 4.34 -9.31 -0.69
N MET A 43 3.71 -10.03 -1.60
CA MET A 43 4.12 -11.39 -2.00
C MET A 43 4.29 -11.42 -3.51
N GLN A 44 5.23 -12.23 -3.95
CA GLN A 44 5.41 -12.48 -5.37
C GLN A 44 4.17 -13.17 -5.93
N GLU A 45 3.73 -12.73 -7.11
CA GLU A 45 2.63 -13.37 -7.83
C GLU A 45 3.03 -14.80 -8.23
N ALA A 46 2.11 -15.73 -8.03
CA ALA A 46 2.33 -17.10 -8.42
C ALA A 46 2.24 -17.23 -9.95
N GLU A 47 3.09 -18.06 -10.53
CA GLU A 47 2.97 -18.40 -11.95
C GLU A 47 1.64 -19.09 -12.23
N ALA A 48 0.99 -18.67 -13.34
CA ALA A 48 -0.26 -19.28 -13.78
C ALA A 48 0.00 -20.73 -14.23
N ASP A 49 -0.75 -21.66 -13.66
CA ASP A 49 -0.69 -23.07 -14.05
C ASP A 49 -1.95 -23.44 -14.84
N PRO A 50 -1.88 -23.52 -16.18
CA PRO A 50 -3.05 -23.79 -17.02
C PRO A 50 -3.58 -25.23 -16.86
N SER A 51 -2.83 -26.13 -16.22
CA SER A 51 -3.29 -27.51 -15.95
C SER A 51 -4.26 -27.59 -14.76
N ARG A 52 -4.30 -26.56 -13.91
CA ARG A 52 -5.18 -26.50 -12.75
C ARG A 52 -6.55 -25.93 -13.14
N GLN A 53 -7.59 -26.65 -12.79
CA GLN A 53 -8.97 -26.19 -12.99
C GLN A 53 -9.60 -25.87 -11.61
N GLY A 54 -10.21 -24.69 -11.51
CA GLY A 54 -11.01 -24.28 -10.37
C GLY A 54 -12.49 -24.60 -10.59
N GLN A 55 -13.22 -24.81 -9.51
CA GLN A 55 -14.68 -24.87 -9.53
C GLN A 55 -15.23 -23.57 -8.97
N THR A 56 -16.15 -22.94 -9.68
CA THR A 56 -16.93 -21.81 -9.17
C THR A 56 -18.23 -22.35 -8.58
N ILE A 57 -18.43 -22.12 -7.28
CA ILE A 57 -19.65 -22.47 -6.57
C ILE A 57 -20.45 -21.20 -6.32
N LEU A 58 -21.65 -21.11 -6.85
CA LEU A 58 -22.56 -19.98 -6.63
C LEU A 58 -23.47 -20.30 -5.45
N GLU A 59 -23.29 -19.55 -4.36
CA GLU A 59 -24.12 -19.64 -3.18
C GLU A 59 -25.12 -18.47 -3.14
N THR A 60 -26.39 -18.77 -2.95
CA THR A 60 -27.44 -17.76 -2.76
C THR A 60 -27.77 -17.64 -1.29
N LEU A 61 -27.52 -16.47 -0.72
CA LEU A 61 -27.85 -16.18 0.66
C LEU A 61 -29.31 -15.74 0.77
N ALA A 62 -29.98 -16.14 1.85
CA ALA A 62 -31.32 -15.68 2.15
C ALA A 62 -31.33 -14.20 2.58
N ASP A 63 -32.42 -13.49 2.29
CA ASP A 63 -32.51 -12.03 2.51
C ASP A 63 -32.33 -11.62 3.98
N ASP A 64 -32.67 -12.49 4.92
CA ASP A 64 -32.46 -12.24 6.35
C ASP A 64 -31.00 -12.23 6.76
N VAL A 65 -30.15 -13.02 6.09
CA VAL A 65 -28.68 -13.02 6.28
C VAL A 65 -28.04 -11.76 5.69
N LEU A 66 -28.64 -11.19 4.65
CA LEU A 66 -28.14 -9.98 3.97
C LEU A 66 -28.51 -8.68 4.68
N ARG A 67 -29.24 -8.75 5.80
CA ARG A 67 -29.63 -7.55 6.54
C ARG A 67 -28.43 -6.85 7.17
N SER A 68 -28.23 -5.59 6.80
CA SER A 68 -27.21 -4.71 7.39
C SER A 68 -27.89 -3.61 8.21
N ARG A 69 -27.26 -3.23 9.34
CA ARG A 69 -27.66 -2.04 10.12
C ARG A 69 -27.16 -0.73 9.50
N THR A 70 -26.32 -0.85 8.48
CA THR A 70 -25.76 0.29 7.74
C THR A 70 -26.28 0.28 6.32
N THR A 71 -26.51 1.47 5.76
CA THR A 71 -26.88 1.65 4.37
C THR A 71 -25.82 2.53 3.71
N ARG A 72 -25.24 2.05 2.59
CA ARG A 72 -24.36 2.87 1.78
C ARG A 72 -25.19 3.99 1.14
N ARG A 73 -24.86 5.25 1.47
CA ARG A 73 -25.56 6.39 0.91
C ARG A 73 -25.07 6.79 -0.46
N ASP A 74 -23.76 6.79 -0.62
CA ASP A 74 -23.12 7.18 -1.86
C ASP A 74 -21.78 6.47 -2.05
N PHE A 75 -21.24 6.52 -3.25
CA PHE A 75 -19.92 6.09 -3.62
C PHE A 75 -19.30 7.14 -4.54
N VAL A 76 -18.37 7.90 -4.01
CA VAL A 76 -17.60 8.87 -4.77
C VAL A 76 -16.32 8.16 -5.23
N ALA A 77 -16.24 7.86 -6.53
CA ALA A 77 -15.00 7.34 -7.11
C ALA A 77 -13.94 8.44 -7.12
N GLU A 78 -12.71 8.10 -6.76
CA GLU A 78 -11.57 8.97 -7.03
C GLU A 78 -11.37 9.06 -8.55
N ASP A 79 -10.85 10.22 -9.00
CA ASP A 79 -10.59 10.45 -10.43
C ASP A 79 -9.52 9.45 -10.90
N GLU A 80 -9.88 8.55 -11.83
CA GLU A 80 -8.98 7.50 -12.36
C GLU A 80 -7.83 8.06 -13.22
N SER A 81 -7.77 9.40 -13.39
CA SER A 81 -6.74 10.06 -14.20
C SER A 81 -5.34 10.00 -13.59
N THR A 82 -5.21 9.60 -12.33
CA THR A 82 -3.92 9.48 -11.65
C THR A 82 -3.56 8.01 -11.39
N VAL A 83 -2.31 7.64 -11.66
CA VAL A 83 -1.78 6.30 -11.37
C VAL A 83 -2.01 5.96 -9.89
N ASN A 84 -2.69 4.85 -9.62
CA ASN A 84 -2.86 4.37 -8.25
C ASN A 84 -1.50 4.03 -7.64
N ILE A 85 -1.03 4.85 -6.71
CA ILE A 85 0.31 4.67 -6.10
C ILE A 85 0.48 3.33 -5.38
N ALA A 86 -0.60 2.67 -4.96
CA ALA A 86 -0.51 1.35 -4.33
C ALA A 86 -0.09 0.25 -5.33
N GLU A 87 -0.32 0.49 -6.63
CA GLU A 87 -0.03 -0.44 -7.72
C GLU A 87 1.17 -0.01 -8.59
N ALA A 88 1.67 1.21 -8.39
CA ALA A 88 2.77 1.76 -9.16
C ALA A 88 4.09 1.00 -8.91
N ASP A 89 4.83 0.74 -9.98
CA ASP A 89 6.18 0.16 -9.90
C ASP A 89 7.25 1.22 -9.58
N ILE A 90 6.97 2.47 -9.93
CA ILE A 90 7.84 3.61 -9.64
C ILE A 90 6.99 4.68 -8.96
N ILE A 91 7.50 5.24 -7.88
CA ILE A 91 6.84 6.34 -7.16
C ILE A 91 7.83 7.49 -6.99
N VAL A 92 7.38 8.69 -7.40
CA VAL A 92 8.08 9.95 -7.11
C VAL A 92 7.31 10.68 -6.02
N SER A 93 7.90 10.83 -4.85
CA SER A 93 7.19 11.34 -3.68
C SER A 93 7.77 12.65 -3.19
N GLY A 94 6.89 13.60 -2.88
CA GLY A 94 7.25 14.93 -2.42
C GLY A 94 6.98 15.16 -0.93
N GLY A 95 7.90 15.82 -0.27
CA GLY A 95 7.74 16.27 1.10
C GLY A 95 7.69 17.78 1.23
N ARG A 96 7.61 18.27 2.47
CA ARG A 96 7.63 19.69 2.81
C ARG A 96 8.91 20.42 2.35
N GLY A 97 9.99 19.66 2.12
CA GLY A 97 11.22 20.19 1.54
C GLY A 97 11.09 20.75 0.13
N LEU A 98 9.98 20.47 -0.56
CA LEU A 98 9.61 21.11 -1.83
C LEU A 98 9.24 22.59 -1.66
N GLN A 99 8.90 23.05 -0.44
CA GLN A 99 8.65 24.43 -0.03
C GLN A 99 7.32 25.02 -0.54
N LYS A 100 6.82 24.60 -1.70
CA LYS A 100 5.62 25.16 -2.36
C LYS A 100 4.83 24.06 -3.06
N PRO A 101 3.49 24.17 -3.14
CA PRO A 101 2.65 23.22 -3.85
C PRO A 101 2.95 23.16 -5.36
N GLU A 102 3.35 24.30 -5.97
CA GLU A 102 3.66 24.35 -7.40
C GLU A 102 4.84 23.44 -7.76
N ASN A 103 5.76 23.19 -6.83
CA ASN A 103 6.92 22.33 -7.06
C ASN A 103 6.55 20.84 -7.17
N PHE A 104 5.30 20.46 -6.84
CA PHE A 104 4.79 19.12 -7.16
C PHE A 104 4.63 18.90 -8.67
N GLU A 105 4.55 19.99 -9.47
CA GLU A 105 4.48 19.86 -10.93
C GLU A 105 5.73 19.18 -11.49
N LEU A 106 6.91 19.56 -10.99
CA LEU A 106 8.16 18.90 -11.37
C LEU A 106 8.15 17.38 -11.08
N LEU A 107 7.49 16.97 -9.98
CA LEU A 107 7.38 15.56 -9.64
C LEU A 107 6.37 14.85 -10.55
N ARG A 108 5.31 15.53 -10.96
CA ARG A 108 4.33 15.00 -11.93
C ARG A 108 4.98 14.79 -13.29
N GLU A 109 5.69 15.79 -13.79
CA GLU A 109 6.45 15.71 -15.05
C GLU A 109 7.44 14.54 -15.02
N LEU A 110 8.21 14.39 -13.93
CA LEU A 110 9.13 13.27 -13.79
C LEU A 110 8.39 11.94 -13.75
N ALA A 111 7.33 11.84 -12.97
CA ALA A 111 6.54 10.62 -12.86
C ALA A 111 5.92 10.21 -14.21
N GLU A 112 5.43 11.17 -14.98
CA GLU A 112 4.90 10.94 -16.33
C GLU A 112 5.96 10.38 -17.27
N VAL A 113 7.14 10.98 -17.29
CA VAL A 113 8.27 10.56 -18.17
C VAL A 113 8.71 9.13 -17.87
N ILE A 114 8.72 8.73 -16.58
CA ILE A 114 9.19 7.40 -16.17
C ILE A 114 8.05 6.38 -15.97
N GLY A 115 6.81 6.77 -16.25
CA GLY A 115 5.65 5.90 -16.07
C GLY A 115 5.35 5.57 -14.61
N GLY A 116 5.61 6.51 -13.69
CA GLY A 116 5.44 6.36 -12.26
C GLY A 116 4.19 7.05 -11.70
N GLY A 117 3.91 6.80 -10.42
CA GLY A 117 2.90 7.51 -9.64
C GLY A 117 3.51 8.62 -8.77
N VAL A 118 2.71 9.62 -8.43
CA VAL A 118 3.12 10.69 -7.52
C VAL A 118 2.62 10.42 -6.11
N GLY A 119 3.56 10.32 -5.17
CA GLY A 119 3.29 10.18 -3.74
C GLY A 119 3.57 11.47 -2.96
N ALA A 120 3.16 11.49 -1.70
CA ALA A 120 3.42 12.63 -0.83
C ALA A 120 3.62 12.23 0.63
N SER A 121 4.36 13.04 1.37
CA SER A 121 4.40 12.95 2.81
C SER A 121 3.11 13.47 3.44
N ARG A 122 2.78 13.01 4.66
CA ARG A 122 1.65 13.55 5.42
C ARG A 122 1.72 15.06 5.55
N ALA A 123 2.90 15.63 5.80
CA ALA A 123 3.06 17.07 5.98
C ALA A 123 2.71 17.88 4.70
N ALA A 124 2.90 17.34 3.52
CA ALA A 124 2.48 17.98 2.27
C ALA A 124 0.96 17.89 2.08
N VAL A 125 0.35 16.79 2.46
CA VAL A 125 -1.10 16.59 2.43
C VAL A 125 -1.80 17.47 3.47
N ASP A 126 -1.31 17.50 4.71
CA ASP A 126 -1.86 18.36 5.77
C ASP A 126 -1.73 19.88 5.43
N SER A 127 -0.87 20.24 4.49
CA SER A 127 -0.72 21.59 3.95
C SER A 127 -1.55 21.85 2.68
N ASP A 128 -2.43 20.95 2.30
CA ASP A 128 -3.29 21.01 1.10
C ASP A 128 -2.52 21.16 -0.22
N TRP A 129 -1.27 20.69 -0.29
CA TRP A 129 -0.46 20.73 -1.51
C TRP A 129 -0.84 19.63 -2.51
N ILE A 130 -1.38 18.55 -2.01
CA ILE A 130 -1.79 17.38 -2.81
C ILE A 130 -2.86 16.60 -2.04
N PRO A 131 -3.83 15.96 -2.73
CA PRO A 131 -4.89 15.20 -2.08
C PRO A 131 -4.39 14.02 -1.22
N TYR A 132 -5.20 13.64 -0.22
CA TYR A 132 -4.92 12.53 0.69
C TYR A 132 -4.68 11.18 0.00
N SER A 133 -5.28 10.95 -1.16
CA SER A 133 -5.08 9.74 -2.00
C SER A 133 -3.62 9.49 -2.36
N HIS A 134 -2.78 10.53 -2.34
CA HIS A 134 -1.34 10.48 -2.61
C HIS A 134 -0.49 10.26 -1.35
N GLN A 135 -1.09 10.26 -0.15
CA GLN A 135 -0.33 10.15 1.08
C GLN A 135 0.30 8.76 1.23
N VAL A 136 1.63 8.74 1.42
CA VAL A 136 2.41 7.54 1.74
C VAL A 136 2.81 7.59 3.21
N GLY A 137 2.62 6.48 3.93
CA GLY A 137 3.01 6.36 5.33
C GLY A 137 2.05 5.53 6.16
N GLN A 138 2.28 5.48 7.45
CA GLN A 138 1.49 4.70 8.41
C GLN A 138 0.00 5.04 8.40
N THR A 139 -0.35 6.30 8.22
CA THR A 139 -1.73 6.81 8.18
C THR A 139 -2.25 7.05 6.75
N GLY A 140 -1.43 6.80 5.75
CA GLY A 140 -1.77 6.86 4.33
C GLY A 140 -1.70 5.48 3.67
N LYS A 141 -1.36 5.48 2.39
CA LYS A 141 -1.14 4.24 1.64
C LYS A 141 0.21 3.62 1.99
N THR A 142 0.25 2.30 2.12
CA THR A 142 1.50 1.54 2.15
C THR A 142 1.77 1.08 0.72
N VAL A 143 2.96 1.36 0.24
CA VAL A 143 3.39 1.09 -1.13
C VAL A 143 4.62 0.16 -1.13
N CYS A 144 4.78 -0.60 -2.19
CA CYS A 144 5.92 -1.50 -2.39
C CYS A 144 6.38 -1.41 -3.85
N PRO A 145 6.88 -0.24 -4.29
CA PRO A 145 7.38 -0.07 -5.65
C PRO A 145 8.76 -0.69 -5.81
N LYS A 146 9.18 -0.91 -7.05
CA LYS A 146 10.57 -1.25 -7.40
C LYS A 146 11.50 -0.06 -7.11
N ILE A 147 11.03 1.17 -7.39
CA ILE A 147 11.81 2.39 -7.17
C ILE A 147 10.95 3.42 -6.45
N TYR A 148 11.46 3.95 -5.36
CA TYR A 148 10.86 5.05 -4.61
C TYR A 148 11.80 6.25 -4.58
N ILE A 149 11.42 7.35 -5.24
CA ILE A 149 12.21 8.59 -5.28
C ILE A 149 11.59 9.57 -4.28
N ALA A 150 12.31 9.85 -3.20
CA ALA A 150 11.88 10.73 -2.11
C ALA A 150 12.50 12.11 -2.26
N CYS A 151 11.70 13.13 -2.59
CA CYS A 151 12.13 14.50 -2.80
C CYS A 151 11.74 15.40 -1.63
N GLY A 152 12.71 15.91 -0.88
CA GLY A 152 12.47 16.80 0.26
C GLY A 152 11.64 16.17 1.39
N ILE A 153 11.82 14.88 1.62
CA ILE A 153 11.18 14.09 2.68
C ILE A 153 12.20 13.85 3.79
N SER A 154 11.79 14.07 5.06
CA SER A 154 12.67 14.00 6.23
C SER A 154 12.94 12.57 6.74
N GLY A 155 12.38 11.53 6.14
CA GLY A 155 12.62 10.16 6.60
C GLY A 155 11.99 9.78 7.94
N GLN A 156 10.96 10.50 8.40
CA GLN A 156 10.26 10.15 9.63
C GLN A 156 9.73 8.72 9.59
N ILE A 157 9.82 8.01 10.73
CA ILE A 157 9.45 6.59 10.86
C ILE A 157 8.03 6.28 10.35
N GLN A 158 7.10 7.22 10.48
CA GLN A 158 5.72 7.07 9.99
C GLN A 158 5.65 7.05 8.46
N HIS A 159 6.53 7.79 7.78
CA HIS A 159 6.65 7.76 6.33
C HIS A 159 7.34 6.46 5.87
N LEU A 160 8.45 6.12 6.52
CA LEU A 160 9.20 4.89 6.24
C LEU A 160 8.32 3.64 6.37
N ALA A 161 7.44 3.59 7.36
CA ALA A 161 6.50 2.47 7.55
C ALA A 161 5.58 2.24 6.32
N GLY A 162 5.40 3.24 5.48
CA GLY A 162 4.61 3.16 4.25
C GLY A 162 5.39 2.80 3.00
N MET A 163 6.74 2.86 3.01
CA MET A 163 7.51 2.70 1.77
C MET A 163 8.81 1.91 1.91
N SER A 164 9.21 1.52 3.13
CA SER A 164 10.45 0.79 3.38
C SER A 164 10.55 -0.57 2.68
N SER A 165 9.46 -1.07 2.11
CA SER A 165 9.43 -2.29 1.29
C SER A 165 9.79 -2.05 -0.18
N ALA A 166 10.12 -0.82 -0.59
CA ALA A 166 10.61 -0.54 -1.93
C ALA A 166 11.97 -1.23 -2.16
N ASP A 167 12.18 -1.76 -3.37
CA ASP A 167 13.44 -2.43 -3.70
C ASP A 167 14.61 -1.44 -3.76
N ILE A 168 14.38 -0.25 -4.30
CA ILE A 168 15.36 0.83 -4.41
C ILE A 168 14.75 2.12 -3.88
N ILE A 169 15.47 2.79 -2.98
CA ILE A 169 15.09 4.10 -2.45
C ILE A 169 16.14 5.12 -2.88
N VAL A 170 15.69 6.17 -3.55
CA VAL A 170 16.51 7.32 -3.94
C VAL A 170 16.05 8.52 -3.13
N ALA A 171 16.91 9.08 -2.29
CA ALA A 171 16.62 10.29 -1.52
C ALA A 171 17.27 11.51 -2.15
N ILE A 172 16.46 12.54 -2.42
CA ILE A 172 16.89 13.84 -2.90
C ILE A 172 16.53 14.88 -1.85
N ASN A 173 17.53 15.33 -1.11
CA ASN A 173 17.34 16.27 -0.02
C ASN A 173 18.54 17.24 0.08
N ARG A 174 18.28 18.42 0.62
CA ARG A 174 19.33 19.37 1.02
C ARG A 174 19.93 19.04 2.38
N ASP A 175 19.14 18.39 3.22
CA ASP A 175 19.53 17.91 4.53
C ASP A 175 20.33 16.61 4.34
N PRO A 176 21.57 16.54 4.84
CA PRO A 176 22.41 15.36 4.72
C PRO A 176 22.10 14.26 5.75
N GLU A 177 21.26 14.53 6.75
CA GLU A 177 20.87 13.59 7.82
C GLU A 177 19.73 12.65 7.43
#